data_01b6fef23641fc0d887e8429c7e2c65d
#
_entry.id   01b6fef23641fc0d887e8429c7e2c65d
#
_cell.length_a   1.000
_cell.length_b   1.000
_cell.length_c   1.000
_cell.angle_alpha   90.00
_cell.angle_beta   90.00
_cell.angle_gamma   90.00
#
_symmetry.space_group_name_H-M   'P 1'
#
loop_
_entity.id
_entity.type
_entity.pdbx_description
1 polymer ?
#
loop_
_entity_poly.entity_id
_entity_poly.type
_entity_poly.pdbx_seq_one_letter_code
_entity_poly.pdbx_strand_id
1 'polypeptide(L)'
;MPLFSSAKKRQPEWAENELWGCFFLALLLLTVPLKLLTAAAVAAGFHELCHICAVRALGGRVEGAAFTVGGAVLDISGLSSGAEALAAAAGPLGSFLLLLCVRIFPALALCAFVQGCFNLLPVYPLDGGRILVCTMEQLGYGAWSGKVSNLAAWITLIGIAVLFLWLRMPLAIAFLLPLIPGKYSLQSGQTKSTIVLPITKR
;
A
#
# COMPACT_ATOMS: atom_id res chain seq x y z
N MET A 1 18.32 40.21 -32.87
CA MET A 1 17.31 40.07 -31.82
C MET A 1 16.96 38.59 -31.72
N PRO A 2 17.38 37.83 -30.74
CA PRO A 2 16.93 36.48 -30.53
C PRO A 2 15.68 36.47 -29.64
N LEU A 3 14.64 35.84 -30.15
CA LEU A 3 13.38 35.60 -29.47
C LEU A 3 13.62 34.68 -28.25
N PHE A 4 13.30 35.19 -27.09
CA PHE A 4 13.22 34.39 -25.87
C PHE A 4 12.12 33.32 -26.01
N SER A 5 12.51 32.10 -26.34
CA SER A 5 11.66 30.94 -26.15
C SER A 5 11.61 30.65 -24.65
N SER A 6 10.54 31.07 -24.01
CA SER A 6 10.22 30.70 -22.62
C SER A 6 9.97 29.17 -22.60
N ALA A 7 11.01 28.42 -22.31
CA ALA A 7 10.87 27.00 -21.99
C ALA A 7 10.05 26.89 -20.69
N LYS A 8 8.76 26.60 -20.86
CA LYS A 8 7.86 26.25 -19.75
C LYS A 8 8.47 25.07 -18.99
N LYS A 9 9.14 25.35 -17.87
CA LYS A 9 9.68 24.32 -16.98
C LYS A 9 8.53 23.40 -16.60
N ARG A 10 8.46 22.19 -17.18
CA ARG A 10 7.52 21.16 -16.72
C ARG A 10 7.84 20.90 -15.25
N GLN A 11 6.87 21.14 -14.39
CA GLN A 11 6.94 20.72 -13.00
C GLN A 11 7.15 19.20 -13.01
N PRO A 12 8.07 18.66 -12.21
CA PRO A 12 8.26 17.24 -12.14
C PRO A 12 7.00 16.57 -11.59
N GLU A 13 6.60 15.44 -12.16
CA GLU A 13 5.36 14.68 -11.82
C GLU A 13 5.24 14.35 -10.31
N TRP A 14 6.38 14.25 -9.61
CA TRP A 14 6.38 14.05 -8.16
C TRP A 14 5.82 15.25 -7.39
N ALA A 15 5.99 16.47 -7.88
CA ALA A 15 5.49 17.67 -7.19
C ALA A 15 3.95 17.76 -7.19
N GLU A 16 3.29 17.25 -8.22
CA GLU A 16 1.82 17.19 -8.26
C GLU A 16 1.29 16.15 -7.26
N ASN A 17 1.96 15.00 -7.14
CA ASN A 17 1.56 13.95 -6.21
C ASN A 17 1.73 14.40 -4.73
N GLU A 18 2.76 15.17 -4.42
CA GLU A 18 2.96 15.73 -3.08
C GLU A 18 1.89 16.77 -2.71
N LEU A 19 1.50 17.63 -3.64
CA LEU A 19 0.44 18.61 -3.41
C LEU A 19 -0.90 17.94 -3.10
N TRP A 20 -1.28 16.90 -3.84
CA TRP A 20 -2.48 16.12 -3.56
C TRP A 20 -2.39 15.39 -2.22
N GLY A 21 -1.22 14.87 -1.86
CA GLY A 21 -0.96 14.26 -0.56
C GLY A 21 -1.15 15.26 0.59
N CYS A 22 -0.57 16.44 0.48
CA CYS A 22 -0.73 17.53 1.46
C CYS A 22 -2.18 18.00 1.57
N PHE A 23 -2.89 18.16 0.45
CA PHE A 23 -4.31 18.55 0.45
C PHE A 23 -5.17 17.47 1.14
N PHE A 24 -4.92 16.20 0.83
CA PHE A 24 -5.65 15.09 1.45
C PHE A 24 -5.37 14.98 2.95
N LEU A 25 -4.11 15.17 3.37
CA LEU A 25 -3.74 15.20 4.78
C LEU A 25 -4.41 16.37 5.51
N ALA A 26 -4.42 17.56 4.90
CA ALA A 26 -5.10 18.73 5.48
C ALA A 26 -6.61 18.47 5.64
N LEU A 27 -7.25 17.86 4.64
CA LEU A 27 -8.67 17.50 4.70
C LEU A 27 -8.93 16.48 5.81
N LEU A 28 -8.08 15.48 5.97
CA LEU A 28 -8.15 14.51 7.06
C LEU A 28 -8.03 15.18 8.43
N LEU A 29 -7.05 16.08 8.58
CA LEU A 29 -6.85 16.83 9.84
C LEU A 29 -8.05 17.72 10.20
N LEU A 30 -8.76 18.24 9.20
CA LEU A 30 -9.94 19.10 9.41
C LEU A 30 -11.23 18.30 9.69
N THR A 31 -11.34 17.08 9.13
CA THR A 31 -12.59 16.31 9.16
C THR A 31 -12.61 15.20 10.20
N VAL A 32 -11.43 14.67 10.56
CA VAL A 32 -11.32 13.52 11.47
C VAL A 32 -10.93 14.00 12.88
N PRO A 33 -11.62 13.56 13.93
CA PRO A 33 -11.25 13.91 15.31
C PRO A 33 -9.81 13.50 15.62
N LEU A 34 -9.06 14.38 16.29
CA LEU A 34 -7.64 14.16 16.60
C LEU A 34 -7.39 12.82 17.33
N LYS A 35 -8.31 12.42 18.21
CA LYS A 35 -8.26 11.11 18.90
C LYS A 35 -8.27 9.93 17.93
N LEU A 36 -9.05 10.01 16.85
CA LEU A 36 -9.12 8.93 15.86
C LEU A 36 -7.89 8.97 14.95
N LEU A 37 -7.40 10.16 14.64
CA LEU A 37 -6.20 10.33 13.83
C LEU A 37 -4.95 9.80 14.54
N THR A 38 -4.79 10.10 15.84
CA THR A 38 -3.68 9.55 16.65
C THR A 38 -3.80 8.03 16.80
N ALA A 39 -5.00 7.50 16.99
CA ALA A 39 -5.24 6.06 17.03
C ALA A 39 -4.85 5.38 15.69
N ALA A 40 -5.23 5.98 14.56
CA ALA A 40 -4.88 5.49 13.24
C ALA A 40 -3.35 5.53 12.99
N ALA A 41 -2.68 6.62 13.40
CA ALA A 41 -1.23 6.75 13.28
C ALA A 41 -0.47 5.71 14.12
N VAL A 42 -0.94 5.46 15.35
CA VAL A 42 -0.35 4.41 16.21
C VAL A 42 -0.59 3.02 15.63
N ALA A 43 -1.80 2.75 15.12
CA ALA A 43 -2.11 1.47 14.46
C ALA A 43 -1.21 1.27 13.24
N ALA A 44 -1.04 2.31 12.40
CA ALA A 44 -0.17 2.26 11.23
C ALA A 44 1.30 2.03 11.61
N GLY A 45 1.82 2.76 12.59
CA GLY A 45 3.19 2.56 13.06
C GLY A 45 3.44 1.15 13.60
N PHE A 46 2.48 0.59 14.35
CA PHE A 46 2.57 -0.78 14.85
C PHE A 46 2.53 -1.82 13.73
N HIS A 47 1.66 -1.64 12.73
CA HIS A 47 1.57 -2.46 11.54
C HIS A 47 2.92 -2.53 10.79
N GLU A 48 3.51 -1.37 10.49
CA GLU A 48 4.82 -1.28 9.82
C GLU A 48 5.95 -1.89 10.66
N LEU A 49 5.90 -1.70 11.98
CA LEU A 49 6.86 -2.31 12.89
C LEU A 49 6.81 -3.84 12.82
N CYS A 50 5.62 -4.43 12.71
CA CYS A 50 5.45 -5.87 12.56
C CYS A 50 6.10 -6.38 11.27
N HIS A 51 5.98 -5.66 10.14
CA HIS A 51 6.69 -5.99 8.90
C HIS A 51 8.21 -5.97 9.11
N ILE A 52 8.75 -4.91 9.70
CA ILE A 52 10.20 -4.76 9.94
C ILE A 52 10.72 -5.87 10.84
N CYS A 53 9.99 -6.20 11.91
CA CYS A 53 10.35 -7.30 12.82
C CYS A 53 10.36 -8.64 12.09
N ALA A 54 9.35 -8.92 11.27
CA ALA A 54 9.25 -10.16 10.51
C ALA A 54 10.36 -10.28 9.45
N VAL A 55 10.64 -9.21 8.70
CA VAL A 55 11.76 -9.18 7.73
C VAL A 55 13.07 -9.54 8.41
N ARG A 56 13.37 -8.91 9.55
CA ARG A 56 14.62 -9.16 10.30
C ARG A 56 14.66 -10.58 10.88
N ALA A 57 13.54 -11.06 11.42
CA ALA A 57 13.45 -12.42 11.97
C ALA A 57 13.65 -13.50 10.90
N LEU A 58 13.25 -13.22 9.66
CA LEU A 58 13.42 -14.11 8.50
C LEU A 58 14.79 -13.96 7.81
N GLY A 59 15.69 -13.14 8.36
CA GLY A 59 17.05 -12.94 7.84
C GLY A 59 17.16 -11.92 6.70
N GLY A 60 16.08 -11.20 6.38
CA GLY A 60 16.06 -10.13 5.39
C GLY A 60 16.68 -8.83 5.89
N ARG A 61 16.94 -7.92 4.96
CA ARG A 61 17.46 -6.57 5.24
C ARG A 61 16.49 -5.54 4.67
N VAL A 62 16.22 -4.50 5.45
CA VAL A 62 15.50 -3.32 4.98
C VAL A 62 16.55 -2.34 4.44
N GLU A 63 16.56 -2.10 3.14
CA GLU A 63 17.52 -1.23 2.45
C GLU A 63 17.02 0.22 2.39
N GLY A 64 15.70 0.39 2.34
CA GLY A 64 15.08 1.71 2.29
C GLY A 64 13.63 1.68 2.72
N ALA A 65 13.11 2.85 3.02
CA ALA A 65 11.69 3.07 3.25
C ALA A 65 11.26 4.32 2.49
N ALA A 66 10.18 4.24 1.73
CA ALA A 66 9.57 5.36 1.03
C ALA A 66 8.11 5.49 1.46
N PHE A 67 7.69 6.73 1.74
CA PHE A 67 6.29 7.01 2.00
C PHE A 67 5.61 7.36 0.69
N THR A 68 4.53 6.65 0.38
CA THR A 68 3.70 6.91 -0.80
C THR A 68 2.27 7.21 -0.38
N VAL A 69 1.45 7.68 -1.31
CA VAL A 69 0.01 7.89 -1.07
C VAL A 69 -0.70 6.60 -0.65
N GLY A 70 -0.15 5.44 -0.98
CA GLY A 70 -0.68 4.12 -0.60
C GLY A 70 -0.14 3.56 0.72
N GLY A 71 0.73 4.29 1.43
CA GLY A 71 1.37 3.85 2.69
C GLY A 71 2.89 3.83 2.62
N ALA A 72 3.53 3.22 3.61
CA ALA A 72 4.97 3.00 3.62
C ALA A 72 5.33 1.81 2.72
N VAL A 73 6.30 2.01 1.85
CA VAL A 73 6.88 0.96 1.00
C VAL A 73 8.29 0.68 1.50
N LEU A 74 8.51 -0.55 1.96
CA LEU A 74 9.82 -1.01 2.41
C LEU A 74 10.55 -1.68 1.24
N ASP A 75 11.77 -1.23 0.98
CA ASP A 75 12.70 -1.92 0.08
C ASP A 75 13.42 -3.02 0.87
N ILE A 76 13.15 -4.27 0.50
CA ILE A 76 13.57 -5.46 1.24
C ILE A 76 14.46 -6.30 0.32
N SER A 77 15.57 -6.79 0.86
CA SER A 77 16.46 -7.72 0.17
C SER A 77 16.76 -8.96 1.01
N GLY A 78 17.18 -10.04 0.33
CA GLY A 78 17.66 -11.25 0.98
C GLY A 78 16.57 -12.24 1.43
N LEU A 79 15.29 -12.03 1.07
CA LEU A 79 14.21 -12.98 1.36
C LEU A 79 13.87 -13.84 0.14
N SER A 80 13.45 -15.09 0.38
CA SER A 80 12.76 -15.91 -0.61
C SER A 80 11.30 -15.46 -0.76
N SER A 81 10.64 -15.80 -1.88
CA SER A 81 9.23 -15.42 -2.11
C SER A 81 8.31 -15.88 -0.97
N GLY A 82 8.54 -17.09 -0.41
CA GLY A 82 7.76 -17.57 0.74
C GLY A 82 8.00 -16.77 2.01
N ALA A 83 9.26 -16.40 2.29
CA ALA A 83 9.59 -15.54 3.43
C ALA A 83 9.04 -14.12 3.26
N GLU A 84 9.03 -13.60 2.03
CA GLU A 84 8.43 -12.31 1.72
C GLU A 84 6.91 -12.31 1.92
N ALA A 85 6.22 -13.40 1.52
CA ALA A 85 4.79 -13.57 1.82
C ALA A 85 4.50 -13.56 3.32
N LEU A 86 5.33 -14.24 4.13
CA LEU A 86 5.21 -14.25 5.59
C LEU A 86 5.47 -12.85 6.19
N ALA A 87 6.49 -12.16 5.70
CA ALA A 87 6.79 -10.79 6.12
C ALA A 87 5.63 -9.85 5.77
N ALA A 88 5.03 -10.00 4.58
CA ALA A 88 3.84 -9.22 4.18
C ALA A 88 2.61 -9.53 5.04
N ALA A 89 2.43 -10.77 5.50
CA ALA A 89 1.33 -11.14 6.39
C ALA A 89 1.50 -10.60 7.82
N ALA A 90 2.73 -10.31 8.25
CA ALA A 90 3.02 -9.90 9.63
C ALA A 90 2.36 -8.56 10.01
N GLY A 91 2.25 -7.59 9.09
CA GLY A 91 1.58 -6.31 9.33
C GLY A 91 0.10 -6.47 9.67
N PRO A 92 -0.72 -7.07 8.77
CA PRO A 92 -2.13 -7.35 9.06
C PRO A 92 -2.33 -8.18 10.32
N LEU A 93 -1.51 -9.20 10.56
CA LEU A 93 -1.57 -10.00 11.78
C LEU A 93 -1.29 -9.16 13.03
N GLY A 94 -0.30 -8.27 12.98
CA GLY A 94 -0.02 -7.31 14.04
C GLY A 94 -1.20 -6.37 14.27
N SER A 95 -1.83 -5.86 13.22
CA SER A 95 -3.03 -5.04 13.32
C SER A 95 -4.16 -5.78 14.05
N PHE A 96 -4.40 -7.05 13.74
CA PHE A 96 -5.39 -7.86 14.44
C PHE A 96 -5.02 -8.16 15.89
N LEU A 97 -3.72 -8.23 16.22
CA LEU A 97 -3.27 -8.39 17.60
C LEU A 97 -3.71 -7.22 18.49
N LEU A 98 -3.76 -5.98 17.93
CA LEU A 98 -4.25 -4.80 18.65
C LEU A 98 -5.72 -4.89 19.06
N LEU A 99 -6.51 -5.81 18.48
CA LEU A 99 -7.90 -6.04 18.90
C LEU A 99 -8.00 -6.55 20.35
N LEU A 100 -6.95 -7.17 20.86
CA LEU A 100 -6.89 -7.58 22.27
C LEU A 100 -7.00 -6.38 23.23
N CYS A 101 -6.63 -5.18 22.76
CA CYS A 101 -6.71 -3.95 23.53
C CYS A 101 -8.08 -3.23 23.40
N VAL A 102 -9.10 -3.82 22.74
CA VAL A 102 -10.37 -3.16 22.43
C VAL A 102 -11.08 -2.61 23.67
N ARG A 103 -10.97 -3.28 24.83
CA ARG A 103 -11.60 -2.83 26.07
C ARG A 103 -10.97 -1.56 26.64
N ILE A 104 -9.67 -1.34 26.40
CA ILE A 104 -8.91 -0.21 26.95
C ILE A 104 -8.84 0.92 25.91
N PHE A 105 -8.56 0.57 24.65
CA PHE A 105 -8.35 1.50 23.54
C PHE A 105 -9.25 1.16 22.34
N PRO A 106 -10.58 1.37 22.44
CA PRO A 106 -11.52 0.95 21.39
C PRO A 106 -11.28 1.65 20.05
N ALA A 107 -10.87 2.93 20.06
CA ALA A 107 -10.54 3.66 18.82
C ALA A 107 -9.30 3.07 18.12
N LEU A 108 -8.26 2.70 18.88
CA LEU A 108 -7.07 2.05 18.35
C LEU A 108 -7.39 0.69 17.73
N ALA A 109 -8.16 -0.14 18.44
CA ALA A 109 -8.58 -1.44 17.97
C ALA A 109 -9.41 -1.34 16.68
N LEU A 110 -10.34 -0.37 16.61
CA LEU A 110 -11.14 -0.13 15.40
C LEU A 110 -10.25 0.28 14.21
N CYS A 111 -9.34 1.24 14.40
CA CYS A 111 -8.43 1.68 13.35
C CYS A 111 -7.54 0.53 12.88
N ALA A 112 -6.99 -0.25 13.80
CA ALA A 112 -6.15 -1.41 13.50
C ALA A 112 -6.92 -2.49 12.74
N PHE A 113 -8.18 -2.76 13.13
CA PHE A 113 -9.03 -3.71 12.42
C PHE A 113 -9.28 -3.28 10.98
N VAL A 114 -9.73 -2.03 10.78
CA VAL A 114 -10.00 -1.50 9.44
C VAL A 114 -8.73 -1.53 8.58
N GLN A 115 -7.60 -1.11 9.14
CA GLN A 115 -6.31 -1.13 8.44
C GLN A 115 -5.88 -2.56 8.07
N GLY A 116 -5.98 -3.51 9.00
CA GLY A 116 -5.63 -4.90 8.75
C GLY A 116 -6.49 -5.53 7.66
N CYS A 117 -7.81 -5.30 7.70
CA CYS A 117 -8.73 -5.76 6.64
C CYS A 117 -8.41 -5.11 5.29
N PHE A 118 -8.15 -3.80 5.28
CA PHE A 118 -7.83 -3.07 4.05
C PHE A 118 -6.53 -3.58 3.43
N ASN A 119 -5.48 -3.75 4.22
CA ASN A 119 -4.19 -4.24 3.72
C ASN A 119 -4.22 -5.70 3.27
N LEU A 120 -5.18 -6.52 3.71
CA LEU A 120 -5.37 -7.89 3.22
C LEU A 120 -6.11 -7.97 1.88
N LEU A 121 -6.61 -6.86 1.34
CA LEU A 121 -7.21 -6.89 0.00
C LEU A 121 -6.18 -7.36 -1.04
N PRO A 122 -6.56 -8.27 -1.96
CA PRO A 122 -5.65 -8.82 -2.96
C PRO A 122 -5.37 -7.82 -4.10
N VAL A 123 -4.98 -6.60 -3.73
CA VAL A 123 -4.72 -5.47 -4.62
C VAL A 123 -3.28 -5.01 -4.39
N TYR A 124 -2.42 -5.12 -5.39
CA TYR A 124 -1.08 -4.54 -5.30
C TYR A 124 -1.16 -3.00 -5.34
N PRO A 125 -0.46 -2.24 -4.48
CA PRO A 125 0.68 -2.61 -3.64
C PRO A 125 0.36 -3.01 -2.19
N LEU A 126 -0.90 -3.28 -1.83
CA LEU A 126 -1.28 -3.70 -0.48
C LEU A 126 -0.66 -5.06 -0.12
N ASP A 127 -0.59 -5.38 1.17
CA ASP A 127 0.02 -6.62 1.66
C ASP A 127 -0.65 -7.87 1.11
N GLY A 128 -1.99 -7.88 1.00
CA GLY A 128 -2.74 -8.98 0.41
C GLY A 128 -2.37 -9.25 -1.04
N GLY A 129 -2.11 -8.20 -1.82
CA GLY A 129 -1.59 -8.33 -3.19
C GLY A 129 -0.17 -8.89 -3.22
N ARG A 130 0.70 -8.48 -2.29
CA ARG A 130 2.07 -9.00 -2.14
C ARG A 130 2.05 -10.47 -1.72
N ILE A 131 1.25 -10.83 -0.71
CA ILE A 131 1.06 -12.22 -0.28
C ILE A 131 0.63 -13.10 -1.45
N LEU A 132 -0.34 -12.65 -2.25
CA LEU A 132 -0.83 -13.38 -3.41
C LEU A 132 0.27 -13.63 -4.43
N VAL A 133 1.00 -12.59 -4.83
CA VAL A 133 2.10 -12.68 -5.82
C VAL A 133 3.20 -13.59 -5.31
N CYS A 134 3.73 -13.36 -4.12
CA CYS A 134 4.82 -14.13 -3.54
C CYS A 134 4.44 -15.61 -3.31
N THR A 135 3.19 -15.88 -2.91
CA THR A 135 2.70 -17.26 -2.76
C THR A 135 2.63 -17.98 -4.10
N MET A 136 2.15 -17.31 -5.15
CA MET A 136 2.13 -17.89 -6.49
C MET A 136 3.53 -18.18 -7.03
N GLU A 137 4.48 -17.29 -6.79
CA GLU A 137 5.88 -17.49 -7.16
C GLU A 137 6.49 -18.68 -6.41
N GLN A 138 6.23 -18.79 -5.10
CA GLN A 138 6.68 -19.92 -4.29
C GLN A 138 6.13 -21.27 -4.79
N LEU A 139 4.88 -21.28 -5.29
CA LEU A 139 4.23 -22.46 -5.86
C LEU A 139 4.65 -22.76 -7.32
N GLY A 140 5.55 -21.98 -7.90
CA GLY A 140 6.01 -22.16 -9.28
C GLY A 140 5.11 -21.52 -10.35
N TYR A 141 4.08 -20.79 -9.97
CA TYR A 141 3.16 -20.09 -10.88
C TYR A 141 3.55 -18.63 -11.15
N GLY A 142 4.83 -18.27 -11.00
CA GLY A 142 5.32 -16.89 -11.15
C GLY A 142 4.96 -16.23 -12.48
N ALA A 143 4.96 -16.99 -13.58
CA ALA A 143 4.56 -16.46 -14.90
C ALA A 143 3.09 -15.96 -14.95
N TRP A 144 2.24 -16.43 -14.07
CA TRP A 144 0.81 -16.06 -13.98
C TRP A 144 0.51 -15.09 -12.84
N SER A 145 1.45 -14.90 -11.89
CA SER A 145 1.24 -14.11 -10.67
C SER A 145 0.71 -12.71 -10.97
N GLY A 146 1.29 -12.00 -11.94
CA GLY A 146 0.86 -10.66 -12.32
C GLY A 146 -0.56 -10.62 -12.93
N LYS A 147 -0.92 -11.62 -13.76
CA LYS A 147 -2.26 -11.69 -14.35
C LYS A 147 -3.33 -11.98 -13.30
N VAL A 148 -3.06 -12.93 -12.41
CA VAL A 148 -3.96 -13.31 -11.33
C VAL A 148 -4.12 -12.18 -10.33
N SER A 149 -3.03 -11.51 -9.95
CA SER A 149 -3.06 -10.34 -9.06
C SER A 149 -3.87 -9.20 -9.67
N ASN A 150 -3.69 -8.90 -10.96
CA ASN A 150 -4.48 -7.89 -11.65
C ASN A 150 -5.97 -8.25 -11.69
N LEU A 151 -6.29 -9.48 -12.02
CA LEU A 151 -7.69 -9.94 -12.05
C LEU A 151 -8.33 -9.86 -10.65
N ALA A 152 -7.64 -10.33 -9.62
CA ALA A 152 -8.09 -10.25 -8.23
C ALA A 152 -8.31 -8.79 -7.80
N ALA A 153 -7.41 -7.89 -8.17
CA ALA A 153 -7.53 -6.47 -7.90
C ALA A 153 -8.77 -5.85 -8.56
N TRP A 154 -9.02 -6.14 -9.86
CA TRP A 154 -10.21 -5.64 -10.53
C TRP A 154 -11.50 -6.17 -9.92
N ILE A 155 -11.57 -7.46 -9.60
CA ILE A 155 -12.74 -8.06 -8.94
C ILE A 155 -12.99 -7.37 -7.60
N THR A 156 -11.95 -7.17 -6.80
CA THR A 156 -12.03 -6.51 -5.49
C THR A 156 -12.50 -5.07 -5.61
N LEU A 157 -11.91 -4.29 -6.52
CA LEU A 157 -12.25 -2.87 -6.72
C LEU A 157 -13.69 -2.71 -7.23
N ILE A 158 -14.12 -3.55 -8.17
CA ILE A 158 -15.51 -3.55 -8.66
C ILE A 158 -16.46 -3.91 -7.52
N GLY A 159 -16.15 -4.94 -6.73
CA GLY A 159 -16.96 -5.33 -5.58
C GLY A 159 -17.13 -4.22 -4.56
N ILE A 160 -16.03 -3.52 -4.21
CA ILE A 160 -16.07 -2.36 -3.30
C ILE A 160 -16.84 -1.19 -3.92
N ALA A 161 -16.67 -0.92 -5.22
CA ALA A 161 -17.41 0.14 -5.90
C ALA A 161 -18.92 -0.13 -5.90
N VAL A 162 -19.33 -1.37 -6.18
CA VAL A 162 -20.74 -1.79 -6.10
C VAL A 162 -21.27 -1.65 -4.68
N LEU A 163 -20.50 -2.04 -3.66
CA LEU A 163 -20.86 -1.87 -2.26
C LEU A 163 -21.07 -0.38 -1.91
N PHE A 164 -20.18 0.52 -2.33
CA PHE A 164 -20.33 1.96 -2.08
C PHE A 164 -21.55 2.56 -2.80
N LEU A 165 -21.86 2.10 -4.01
CA LEU A 165 -23.07 2.50 -4.72
C LEU A 165 -24.32 2.01 -3.97
N TRP A 166 -24.31 0.77 -3.48
CA TRP A 166 -25.41 0.20 -2.71
C TRP A 166 -25.64 0.94 -1.38
N LEU A 167 -24.54 1.33 -0.71
CA LEU A 167 -24.57 2.15 0.51
C LEU A 167 -24.91 3.63 0.24
N ARG A 168 -25.15 4.03 -1.01
CA ARG A 168 -25.41 5.40 -1.44
C ARG A 168 -24.30 6.39 -1.08
N MET A 169 -23.04 5.91 -1.08
CA MET A 169 -21.83 6.70 -0.83
C MET A 169 -20.95 6.83 -2.09
N PRO A 170 -21.45 7.40 -3.20
CA PRO A 170 -20.72 7.40 -4.48
C PRO A 170 -19.39 8.14 -4.42
N LEU A 171 -19.25 9.16 -3.57
CA LEU A 171 -17.99 9.90 -3.39
C LEU A 171 -16.87 9.03 -2.81
N ALA A 172 -17.22 7.97 -2.06
CA ALA A 172 -16.22 7.06 -1.51
C ALA A 172 -15.50 6.25 -2.60
N ILE A 173 -16.06 6.15 -3.82
CA ILE A 173 -15.42 5.49 -4.96
C ILE A 173 -14.12 6.21 -5.36
N ALA A 174 -14.02 7.53 -5.12
CA ALA A 174 -12.81 8.28 -5.41
C ALA A 174 -11.58 7.76 -4.64
N PHE A 175 -11.77 7.15 -3.46
CA PHE A 175 -10.69 6.52 -2.71
C PHE A 175 -10.12 5.26 -3.37
N LEU A 176 -10.80 4.68 -4.36
CA LEU A 176 -10.31 3.53 -5.11
C LEU A 176 -9.39 3.92 -6.27
N LEU A 177 -9.37 5.19 -6.69
CA LEU A 177 -8.58 5.66 -7.84
C LEU A 177 -7.07 5.36 -7.72
N PRO A 178 -6.42 5.51 -6.54
CA PRO A 178 -5.00 5.19 -6.40
C PRO A 178 -4.69 3.69 -6.53
N LEU A 179 -5.69 2.83 -6.31
CA LEU A 179 -5.53 1.37 -6.30
C LEU A 179 -5.79 0.72 -7.67
N ILE A 180 -6.09 1.51 -8.71
CA ILE A 180 -6.37 0.99 -10.05
C ILE A 180 -5.15 0.22 -10.57
N PRO A 181 -5.31 -1.08 -10.94
CA PRO A 181 -4.24 -1.87 -11.52
C PRO A 181 -3.72 -1.26 -12.83
N GLY A 182 -2.40 -1.37 -13.08
CA GLY A 182 -1.76 -0.84 -14.28
C GLY A 182 -0.89 0.39 -14.03
N LYS A 183 -1.04 1.10 -12.92
CA LYS A 183 -0.05 2.11 -12.50
C LYS A 183 1.25 1.48 -11.96
N TYR A 184 1.18 0.24 -11.49
CA TYR A 184 2.30 -0.51 -10.93
C TYR A 184 2.59 -1.69 -11.85
N SER A 185 3.62 -1.57 -12.70
CA SER A 185 4.08 -2.69 -13.54
C SER A 185 4.94 -3.62 -12.68
N LEU A 186 4.43 -4.84 -12.44
CA LEU A 186 5.24 -5.91 -11.90
C LEU A 186 6.22 -6.36 -13.01
N GLN A 187 7.49 -5.98 -12.90
CA GLN A 187 8.54 -6.56 -13.73
C GLN A 187 8.77 -8.01 -13.28
N SER A 188 8.06 -8.93 -13.94
CA SER A 188 8.30 -10.36 -13.85
C SER A 188 9.69 -10.67 -14.40
N GLY A 189 10.63 -11.10 -13.55
CA GLY A 189 11.83 -11.76 -14.05
C GLY A 189 13.19 -11.37 -13.47
N GLN A 190 13.28 -10.60 -12.41
CA GLN A 190 14.56 -10.46 -11.69
C GLN A 190 14.36 -10.64 -10.19
N THR A 191 15.10 -11.58 -9.62
CA THR A 191 15.27 -11.87 -8.18
C THR A 191 15.95 -10.70 -7.44
N LYS A 192 15.45 -9.49 -7.62
CA LYS A 192 15.67 -8.32 -6.80
C LYS A 192 14.30 -7.72 -6.57
N SER A 193 13.79 -7.84 -5.38
CA SER A 193 12.58 -7.13 -4.90
C SER A 193 12.88 -5.63 -4.78
N THR A 194 13.22 -5.04 -5.91
CA THR A 194 13.34 -3.60 -6.03
C THR A 194 12.01 -3.12 -6.61
N ILE A 195 11.21 -2.49 -5.78
CA ILE A 195 10.09 -1.69 -6.25
C ILE A 195 10.70 -0.51 -6.99
N VAL A 196 10.90 -0.67 -8.30
CA VAL A 196 11.38 0.41 -9.15
C VAL A 196 10.21 1.32 -9.44
N LEU A 197 10.22 2.49 -8.84
CA LEU A 197 9.49 3.64 -9.34
C LEU A 197 9.87 3.84 -10.83
N PRO A 198 8.95 4.24 -11.71
CA PRO A 198 9.25 4.43 -13.11
C PRO A 198 10.31 5.51 -13.25
N ILE A 199 11.57 5.09 -13.42
CA ILE A 199 12.63 5.99 -13.84
C ILE A 199 12.39 6.25 -15.32
N THR A 200 11.96 7.45 -15.63
CA THR A 200 11.91 8.02 -16.98
C THR A 200 13.22 7.72 -17.70
N LYS A 201 13.14 6.93 -18.79
CA LYS A 201 14.22 6.84 -19.75
C LYS A 201 14.59 8.25 -20.22
N ARG A 202 15.87 8.58 -20.11
CA ARG A 202 16.50 9.65 -20.89
C ARG A 202 16.57 9.26 -22.35
#